data_bf80278083b6dd5f9af502fcf79224b6
#
_entry.id   bf80278083b6dd5f9af502fcf79224b6
#
_cell.length_a   1.000
_cell.length_b   1.000
_cell.length_c   1.000
_cell.angle_alpha   90.00
_cell.angle_beta   90.00
_cell.angle_gamma   90.00
#
_symmetry.space_group_name_H-M   'P 1'
#
loop_
_entity.id
_entity.type
_entity.pdbx_description
1 polymer ?
#
loop_
_entity_poly.entity_id
_entity_poly.type
_entity_poly.pdbx_seq_one_letter_code
_entity_poly.pdbx_strand_id
1 'polypeptide(L)'
;MRVNHSGEVAAQALYHGQALISRSTATQALLLKAAHEEADHLAWCETRLKELDARPSLLNPLWYCGSFAIGALAAAAGDRTSLGFVVETERQVEGHINEHLARLPADDARSRAILNVMRTDEIGHGATAKAAGASELPAPVRVLMRQVARVMTKTAYWI
;
A
#
# COMPACT_ATOMS: atom_id res chain seq x y z
N MET A 1 12.68 -6.04 -2.51
CA MET A 1 11.97 -5.26 -3.56
C MET A 1 10.72 -5.96 -4.10
N ARG A 2 10.70 -7.28 -4.37
CA ARG A 2 9.49 -7.97 -4.92
C ARG A 2 8.27 -7.82 -4.01
N VAL A 3 8.43 -8.00 -2.71
CA VAL A 3 7.35 -7.83 -1.73
C VAL A 3 6.84 -6.38 -1.69
N ASN A 4 7.75 -5.40 -1.75
CA ASN A 4 7.37 -3.99 -1.83
C ASN A 4 6.55 -3.73 -3.10
N HIS A 5 7.05 -4.16 -4.28
CA HIS A 5 6.31 -4.04 -5.53
C HIS A 5 4.87 -4.62 -5.43
N SER A 6 4.70 -5.79 -4.81
CA SER A 6 3.35 -6.36 -4.61
C SER A 6 2.51 -5.55 -3.62
N GLY A 7 3.14 -4.93 -2.64
CA GLY A 7 2.49 -3.98 -1.72
C GLY A 7 1.93 -2.77 -2.47
N GLU A 8 2.76 -2.15 -3.35
CA GLU A 8 2.33 -1.00 -4.16
C GLU A 8 1.19 -1.35 -5.14
N VAL A 9 1.27 -2.54 -5.78
CA VAL A 9 0.15 -3.05 -6.61
C VAL A 9 -1.13 -3.15 -5.79
N ALA A 10 -1.05 -3.63 -4.56
CA ALA A 10 -2.19 -3.81 -3.69
C ALA A 10 -2.73 -2.47 -3.16
N ALA A 11 -1.86 -1.53 -2.77
CA ALA A 11 -2.23 -0.20 -2.30
C ALA A 11 -2.90 0.62 -3.41
N GLN A 12 -2.30 0.68 -4.59
CA GLN A 12 -2.90 1.36 -5.75
C GLN A 12 -4.28 0.80 -6.08
N ALA A 13 -4.44 -0.53 -6.11
CA ALA A 13 -5.73 -1.17 -6.36
C ALA A 13 -6.76 -0.86 -5.29
N LEU A 14 -6.35 -0.86 -4.00
CA LEU A 14 -7.20 -0.49 -2.87
C LEU A 14 -7.76 0.92 -3.07
N TYR A 15 -6.89 1.90 -3.39
CA TYR A 15 -7.29 3.30 -3.57
C TYR A 15 -8.19 3.49 -4.79
N HIS A 16 -7.93 2.78 -5.90
CA HIS A 16 -8.83 2.79 -7.06
C HIS A 16 -10.22 2.25 -6.71
N GLY A 17 -10.29 1.13 -5.96
CA GLY A 17 -11.55 0.55 -5.51
C GLY A 17 -12.32 1.48 -4.56
N GLN A 18 -11.61 2.12 -3.64
CA GLN A 18 -12.18 3.12 -2.74
C GLN A 18 -12.70 4.35 -3.50
N ALA A 19 -11.90 4.89 -4.43
CA ALA A 19 -12.26 6.07 -5.22
C ALA A 19 -13.50 5.83 -6.09
N LEU A 20 -13.65 4.62 -6.65
CA LEU A 20 -14.81 4.26 -7.48
C LEU A 20 -16.14 4.37 -6.73
N ILE A 21 -16.14 4.02 -5.45
CA ILE A 21 -17.37 3.95 -4.61
C ILE A 21 -17.53 5.15 -3.70
N SER A 22 -16.49 5.95 -3.50
CA SER A 22 -16.52 7.14 -2.63
C SER A 22 -17.64 8.11 -3.01
N ARG A 23 -18.32 8.63 -1.99
CA ARG A 23 -19.44 9.56 -2.17
C ARG A 23 -19.01 11.03 -2.16
N SER A 24 -17.87 11.32 -1.54
CA SER A 24 -17.27 12.65 -1.47
C SER A 24 -16.27 12.83 -2.61
N THR A 25 -16.47 13.86 -3.44
CA THR A 25 -15.52 14.24 -4.49
C THR A 25 -14.14 14.60 -3.92
N ALA A 26 -14.08 15.17 -2.73
CA ALA A 26 -12.84 15.49 -2.04
C ALA A 26 -12.10 14.21 -1.61
N THR A 27 -12.83 13.23 -1.04
CA THR A 27 -12.26 11.91 -0.71
C THR A 27 -11.80 11.18 -1.97
N GLN A 28 -12.61 11.20 -3.02
CA GLN A 28 -12.25 10.59 -4.31
C GLN A 28 -10.95 11.19 -4.87
N ALA A 29 -10.84 12.52 -4.88
CA ALA A 29 -9.63 13.21 -5.38
C ALA A 29 -8.40 12.87 -4.54
N LEU A 30 -8.52 12.77 -3.21
CA LEU A 30 -7.45 12.35 -2.31
C LEU A 30 -6.97 10.93 -2.64
N LEU A 31 -7.90 9.98 -2.80
CA LEU A 31 -7.60 8.58 -3.10
C LEU A 31 -6.94 8.41 -4.47
N LEU A 32 -7.42 9.14 -5.49
CA LEU A 32 -6.83 9.10 -6.84
C LEU A 32 -5.43 9.72 -6.86
N LYS A 33 -5.21 10.78 -6.07
CA LYS A 33 -3.89 11.37 -5.91
C LYS A 33 -2.91 10.37 -5.29
N ALA A 34 -3.29 9.73 -4.19
CA ALA A 34 -2.48 8.67 -3.56
C ALA A 34 -2.21 7.52 -4.54
N ALA A 35 -3.24 7.02 -5.24
CA ALA A 35 -3.06 5.96 -6.24
C ALA A 35 -2.09 6.34 -7.37
N HIS A 36 -1.99 7.63 -7.73
CA HIS A 36 -1.04 8.12 -8.71
C HIS A 36 0.40 8.13 -8.14
N GLU A 37 0.57 8.52 -6.88
CA GLU A 37 1.86 8.49 -6.20
C GLU A 37 2.38 7.05 -6.03
N GLU A 38 1.47 6.09 -5.77
CA GLU A 38 1.81 4.65 -5.76
C GLU A 38 2.31 4.14 -7.14
N ALA A 39 1.90 4.75 -8.24
CA ALA A 39 2.43 4.40 -9.56
C ALA A 39 3.93 4.73 -9.69
N ASP A 40 4.39 5.80 -9.07
CA ASP A 40 5.82 6.14 -9.03
C ASP A 40 6.61 5.15 -8.16
N HIS A 41 6.09 4.80 -6.98
CA HIS A 41 6.67 3.76 -6.11
C HIS A 41 6.78 2.42 -6.84
N LEU A 42 5.73 2.05 -7.56
CA LEU A 42 5.69 0.83 -8.36
C LEU A 42 6.78 0.84 -9.44
N ALA A 43 6.93 1.94 -10.18
CA ALA A 43 7.95 2.11 -11.21
C ALA A 43 9.38 2.03 -10.63
N TRP A 44 9.61 2.62 -9.44
CA TRP A 44 10.91 2.52 -8.76
C TRP A 44 11.20 1.09 -8.31
N CYS A 45 10.22 0.40 -7.74
CA CYS A 45 10.36 -1.00 -7.34
C CYS A 45 10.63 -1.91 -8.55
N GLU A 46 9.92 -1.71 -9.66
CA GLU A 46 10.11 -2.48 -10.90
C GLU A 46 11.49 -2.26 -11.50
N THR A 47 11.94 -1.00 -11.58
CA THR A 47 13.27 -0.65 -12.06
C THR A 47 14.35 -1.31 -11.20
N ARG A 48 14.18 -1.25 -9.87
CA ARG A 48 15.14 -1.87 -8.94
C ARG A 48 15.16 -3.39 -9.04
N LEU A 49 14.02 -4.03 -9.27
CA LEU A 49 13.93 -5.47 -9.51
C LEU A 49 14.72 -5.87 -10.76
N LYS A 50 14.59 -5.12 -11.86
CA LYS A 50 15.36 -5.37 -13.10
C LYS A 50 16.86 -5.26 -12.85
N GLU A 51 17.31 -4.27 -12.08
CA GLU A 51 18.74 -4.10 -11.73
C GLU A 51 19.28 -5.24 -10.85
N LEU A 52 18.42 -5.87 -10.07
CA LEU A 52 18.74 -7.01 -9.22
C LEU A 52 18.58 -8.36 -9.94
N ASP A 53 18.34 -8.34 -11.25
CA ASP A 53 18.02 -9.53 -12.05
C ASP A 53 16.88 -10.36 -11.45
N ALA A 54 15.89 -9.67 -10.91
CA ALA A 54 14.72 -10.23 -10.28
C ALA A 54 13.44 -9.81 -11.00
N ARG A 55 12.34 -10.51 -10.75
CA ARG A 55 11.03 -10.24 -11.38
C ARG A 55 9.95 -9.93 -10.34
N PRO A 56 8.89 -9.20 -10.72
CA PRO A 56 7.68 -9.06 -9.91
C PRO A 56 7.04 -10.42 -9.60
N SER A 57 6.18 -10.44 -8.58
CA SER A 57 5.40 -11.62 -8.22
C SER A 57 4.37 -11.96 -9.30
N LEU A 58 4.23 -13.24 -9.62
CA LEU A 58 3.19 -13.74 -10.55
C LEU A 58 1.78 -13.63 -9.94
N LEU A 59 1.68 -13.43 -8.62
CA LEU A 59 0.40 -13.26 -7.92
C LEU A 59 -0.12 -11.83 -7.92
N ASN A 60 0.60 -10.87 -8.52
CA ASN A 60 0.17 -9.46 -8.55
C ASN A 60 -1.23 -9.25 -9.12
N PRO A 61 -1.69 -9.95 -10.19
CA PRO A 61 -3.08 -9.81 -10.65
C PRO A 61 -4.12 -10.21 -9.58
N LEU A 62 -3.82 -11.24 -8.80
CA LEU A 62 -4.68 -11.67 -7.70
C LEU A 62 -4.72 -10.63 -6.58
N TRP A 63 -3.55 -10.10 -6.21
CA TRP A 63 -3.45 -9.03 -5.20
C TRP A 63 -4.16 -7.76 -5.65
N TYR A 64 -4.03 -7.40 -6.92
CA TYR A 64 -4.75 -6.25 -7.50
C TYR A 64 -6.26 -6.41 -7.38
N CYS A 65 -6.82 -7.51 -7.91
CA CYS A 65 -8.26 -7.75 -7.88
C CYS A 65 -8.82 -7.84 -6.46
N GLY A 66 -8.11 -8.55 -5.56
CA GLY A 66 -8.50 -8.69 -4.16
C GLY A 66 -8.50 -7.35 -3.41
N SER A 67 -7.43 -6.57 -3.56
CA SER A 67 -7.31 -5.26 -2.91
C SER A 67 -8.32 -4.25 -3.46
N PHE A 68 -8.57 -4.24 -4.76
CA PHE A 68 -9.61 -3.42 -5.38
C PHE A 68 -10.99 -3.71 -4.78
N ALA A 69 -11.34 -4.99 -4.67
CA ALA A 69 -12.62 -5.40 -4.08
C ALA A 69 -12.72 -4.99 -2.60
N ILE A 70 -11.66 -5.16 -1.82
CA ILE A 70 -11.59 -4.71 -0.42
C ILE A 70 -11.75 -3.19 -0.35
N GLY A 71 -11.09 -2.44 -1.20
CA GLY A 71 -11.22 -0.98 -1.28
C GLY A 71 -12.66 -0.53 -1.57
N ALA A 72 -13.29 -1.15 -2.57
CA ALA A 72 -14.70 -0.88 -2.90
C ALA A 72 -15.64 -1.16 -1.73
N LEU A 73 -15.44 -2.27 -1.01
CA LEU A 73 -16.22 -2.62 0.19
C LEU A 73 -15.99 -1.63 1.33
N ALA A 74 -14.74 -1.20 1.56
CA ALA A 74 -14.42 -0.21 2.56
C ALA A 74 -15.11 1.13 2.30
N ALA A 75 -15.12 1.59 1.03
CA ALA A 75 -15.81 2.82 0.63
C ALA A 75 -17.32 2.70 0.68
N ALA A 76 -17.91 1.53 0.39
CA ALA A 76 -19.34 1.27 0.57
C ALA A 76 -19.78 1.42 2.02
N ALA A 77 -18.91 1.16 3.00
CA ALA A 77 -19.14 1.38 4.42
C ALA A 77 -19.06 2.88 4.81
N GLY A 78 -18.73 3.77 3.89
CA GLY A 78 -18.67 5.22 4.04
C GLY A 78 -17.26 5.80 4.02
N ASP A 79 -17.15 7.05 3.57
CA ASP A 79 -15.86 7.72 3.30
C ASP A 79 -14.94 7.77 4.54
N ARG A 80 -15.49 8.00 5.74
CA ARG A 80 -14.68 8.01 6.97
C ARG A 80 -14.07 6.63 7.28
N THR A 81 -14.80 5.55 7.03
CA THR A 81 -14.33 4.18 7.18
C THR A 81 -13.28 3.87 6.10
N SER A 82 -13.55 4.27 4.88
CA SER A 82 -12.63 4.17 3.74
C SER A 82 -11.28 4.83 4.06
N LEU A 83 -11.29 6.08 4.52
CA LEU A 83 -10.07 6.78 4.96
C LEU A 83 -9.39 6.08 6.14
N GLY A 84 -10.15 5.45 7.04
CA GLY A 84 -9.59 4.62 8.11
C GLY A 84 -8.82 3.40 7.60
N PHE A 85 -9.28 2.80 6.49
CA PHE A 85 -8.52 1.75 5.79
C PHE A 85 -7.20 2.29 5.23
N VAL A 86 -7.20 3.48 4.62
CA VAL A 86 -5.94 4.13 4.17
C VAL A 86 -4.97 4.27 5.34
N VAL A 87 -5.38 4.92 6.44
CA VAL A 87 -4.51 5.11 7.62
C VAL A 87 -3.91 3.81 8.14
N GLU A 88 -4.70 2.73 8.21
CA GLU A 88 -4.19 1.43 8.69
C GLU A 88 -3.30 0.75 7.66
N THR A 89 -3.59 0.87 6.36
CA THR A 89 -2.74 0.35 5.29
C THR A 89 -1.37 1.00 5.35
N GLU A 90 -1.29 2.33 5.37
CA GLU A 90 -0.03 3.07 5.40
C GLU A 90 0.79 2.75 6.65
N ARG A 91 0.13 2.64 7.80
CA ARG A 91 0.79 2.22 9.04
C ARG A 91 1.44 0.83 8.93
N GLN A 92 0.79 -0.11 8.21
CA GLN A 92 1.32 -1.46 8.01
C GLN A 92 2.45 -1.46 6.98
N VAL A 93 2.32 -0.67 5.91
CA VAL A 93 3.35 -0.51 4.88
C VAL A 93 4.60 0.13 5.48
N GLU A 94 4.45 1.24 6.23
CA GLU A 94 5.55 1.87 6.96
C GLU A 94 6.28 0.86 7.87
N GLY A 95 5.54 0.08 8.64
CA GLY A 95 6.11 -0.97 9.49
C GLY A 95 6.91 -2.01 8.70
N HIS A 96 6.37 -2.44 7.55
CA HIS A 96 7.05 -3.38 6.65
C HIS A 96 8.31 -2.78 6.03
N ILE A 97 8.26 -1.52 5.59
CA ILE A 97 9.44 -0.82 5.05
C ILE A 97 10.53 -0.70 6.12
N ASN A 98 10.18 -0.35 7.36
CA ASN A 98 11.14 -0.27 8.46
C ASN A 98 11.81 -1.62 8.74
N GLU A 99 11.04 -2.72 8.76
CA GLU A 99 11.59 -4.07 8.90
C GLU A 99 12.50 -4.44 7.72
N HIS A 100 12.16 -4.03 6.50
CA HIS A 100 12.96 -4.28 5.32
C HIS A 100 14.26 -3.49 5.36
N LEU A 101 14.22 -2.21 5.69
CA LEU A 101 15.40 -1.35 5.86
C LEU A 101 16.38 -1.90 6.90
N ALA A 102 15.86 -2.52 7.98
CA ALA A 102 16.68 -3.14 9.02
C ALA A 102 17.42 -4.41 8.53
N ARG A 103 16.91 -5.09 7.52
CA ARG A 103 17.49 -6.33 6.97
C ARG A 103 18.34 -6.11 5.72
N LEU A 104 18.18 -4.98 5.04
CA LEU A 104 18.98 -4.67 3.85
C LEU A 104 20.45 -4.50 4.20
N PRO A 105 21.38 -5.01 3.35
CA PRO A 105 22.80 -4.73 3.47
C PRO A 105 23.06 -3.22 3.56
N ALA A 106 24.07 -2.84 4.35
CA ALA A 106 24.39 -1.43 4.57
C ALA A 106 24.88 -0.73 3.28
N ASP A 107 25.49 -1.49 2.38
CA ASP A 107 26.02 -1.06 1.10
C ASP A 107 24.97 -1.01 -0.02
N ASP A 108 23.77 -1.57 0.17
CA ASP A 108 22.66 -1.41 -0.79
C ASP A 108 22.03 0.00 -0.67
N ALA A 109 22.83 1.01 -0.96
CA ALA A 109 22.42 2.41 -0.86
C ALA A 109 21.19 2.73 -1.74
N ARG A 110 21.09 2.07 -2.92
CA ARG A 110 20.01 2.36 -3.87
C ARG A 110 18.64 1.84 -3.39
N SER A 111 18.56 0.59 -2.96
CA SER A 111 17.30 0.07 -2.37
C SER A 111 16.92 0.85 -1.12
N ARG A 112 17.89 1.22 -0.30
CA ARG A 112 17.65 2.03 0.91
C ARG A 112 17.11 3.41 0.58
N ALA A 113 17.64 4.07 -0.46
CA ALA A 113 17.16 5.38 -0.90
C ALA A 113 15.68 5.30 -1.35
N ILE A 114 15.34 4.34 -2.21
CA ILE A 114 13.96 4.12 -2.66
C ILE A 114 13.02 3.93 -1.45
N LEU A 115 13.33 3.00 -0.57
CA LEU A 115 12.47 2.69 0.58
C LEU A 115 12.34 3.84 1.58
N ASN A 116 13.36 4.69 1.73
CA ASN A 116 13.26 5.86 2.60
C ASN A 116 12.33 6.92 2.03
N VAL A 117 12.32 7.13 0.70
CA VAL A 117 11.37 8.05 0.05
C VAL A 117 9.95 7.49 0.20
N MET A 118 9.71 6.25 -0.23
CA MET A 118 8.41 5.60 -0.09
C MET A 118 7.88 5.72 1.35
N ARG A 119 8.69 5.39 2.36
CA ARG A 119 8.28 5.52 3.77
C ARG A 119 7.84 6.93 4.14
N THR A 120 8.49 7.95 3.63
CA THR A 120 8.11 9.35 3.90
C THR A 120 6.75 9.68 3.28
N ASP A 121 6.52 9.19 2.07
CA ASP A 121 5.27 9.40 1.34
C ASP A 121 4.10 8.65 2.03
N GLU A 122 4.31 7.39 2.48
CA GLU A 122 3.30 6.62 3.22
C GLU A 122 2.87 7.30 4.53
N ILE A 123 3.83 7.86 5.26
CA ILE A 123 3.52 8.66 6.46
C ILE A 123 2.67 9.88 6.07
N GLY A 124 2.97 10.51 4.94
CA GLY A 124 2.21 11.64 4.39
C GLY A 124 0.78 11.26 3.99
N HIS A 125 0.61 10.11 3.29
CA HIS A 125 -0.70 9.59 2.91
C HIS A 125 -1.56 9.32 4.15
N GLY A 126 -1.02 8.61 5.14
CA GLY A 126 -1.71 8.32 6.39
C GLY A 126 -2.11 9.58 7.15
N ALA A 127 -1.22 10.58 7.22
CA ALA A 127 -1.50 11.86 7.86
C ALA A 127 -2.60 12.65 7.13
N THR A 128 -2.56 12.67 5.79
CA THR A 128 -3.56 13.31 4.94
C THR A 128 -4.94 12.67 5.09
N ALA A 129 -5.02 11.35 5.06
CA ALA A 129 -6.26 10.61 5.28
C ALA A 129 -6.84 10.87 6.68
N LYS A 130 -5.98 10.93 7.71
CA LYS A 130 -6.39 11.25 9.07
C LYS A 130 -6.95 12.67 9.18
N ALA A 131 -6.28 13.65 8.59
CA ALA A 131 -6.73 15.03 8.54
C ALA A 131 -8.05 15.20 7.78
N ALA A 132 -8.32 14.37 6.76
CA ALA A 132 -9.55 14.32 6.00
C ALA A 132 -10.72 13.65 6.76
N GLY A 133 -10.52 13.24 8.01
CA GLY A 133 -11.60 12.75 8.88
C GLY A 133 -11.73 11.23 8.93
N ALA A 134 -10.64 10.49 8.70
CA ALA A 134 -10.62 9.05 8.87
C ALA A 134 -11.16 8.61 10.25
N SER A 135 -12.00 7.59 10.26
CA SER A 135 -12.41 6.94 11.51
C SER A 135 -11.40 5.85 11.90
N GLU A 136 -11.17 5.68 13.19
CA GLU A 136 -10.39 4.56 13.66
C GLU A 136 -11.11 3.23 13.38
N LEU A 137 -10.39 2.28 12.77
CA LEU A 137 -10.94 0.96 12.50
C LEU A 137 -11.01 0.11 13.76
N PRO A 138 -12.04 -0.72 13.93
CA PRO A 138 -12.13 -1.69 15.01
C PRO A 138 -10.92 -2.63 15.03
N ALA A 139 -10.47 -3.00 16.23
CA ALA A 139 -9.30 -3.87 16.40
C ALA A 139 -9.38 -5.19 15.60
N PRO A 140 -10.53 -5.90 15.51
CA PRO A 140 -10.64 -7.09 14.68
C PRO A 140 -10.35 -6.86 13.19
N VAL A 141 -10.79 -5.71 12.64
CA VAL A 141 -10.55 -5.34 11.24
C VAL A 141 -9.04 -5.11 11.01
N ARG A 142 -8.40 -4.36 11.89
CA ARG A 142 -6.94 -4.12 11.84
C ARG A 142 -6.15 -5.42 11.93
N VAL A 143 -6.58 -6.37 12.75
CA VAL A 143 -5.96 -7.70 12.87
C VAL A 143 -6.13 -8.48 11.57
N LEU A 144 -7.34 -8.50 10.99
CA LEU A 144 -7.61 -9.16 9.71
C LEU A 144 -6.75 -8.58 8.59
N MET A 145 -6.69 -7.26 8.43
CA MET A 145 -5.82 -6.60 7.45
C MET A 145 -4.37 -7.07 7.60
N ARG A 146 -3.85 -7.12 8.82
CA ARG A 146 -2.49 -7.58 9.10
C ARG A 146 -2.26 -9.05 8.72
N GLN A 147 -3.25 -9.92 8.91
CA GLN A 147 -3.14 -11.33 8.49
C GLN A 147 -3.14 -11.46 6.97
N VAL A 148 -4.02 -10.74 6.28
CA VAL A 148 -4.05 -10.70 4.81
C VAL A 148 -2.71 -10.17 4.25
N ALA A 149 -2.20 -9.07 4.80
CA ALA A 149 -0.89 -8.53 4.42
C ALA A 149 0.25 -9.55 4.64
N ARG A 150 0.24 -10.30 5.73
CA ARG A 150 1.24 -11.36 5.98
C ARG A 150 1.17 -12.49 4.97
N VAL A 151 -0.04 -12.88 4.55
CA VAL A 151 -0.20 -13.89 3.50
C VAL A 151 0.36 -13.37 2.20
N MET A 152 0.02 -12.15 1.81
CA MET A 152 0.53 -11.50 0.61
C MET A 152 2.07 -11.43 0.63
N THR A 153 2.67 -10.89 1.69
CA THR A 153 4.12 -10.73 1.79
C THR A 153 4.86 -12.06 1.73
N LYS A 154 4.36 -13.10 2.39
CA LYS A 154 4.95 -14.44 2.35
C LYS A 154 4.88 -15.06 0.96
N THR A 155 3.72 -15.00 0.30
CA THR A 155 3.54 -15.62 -1.02
C THR A 155 4.27 -14.82 -2.11
N ALA A 156 4.22 -13.49 -2.09
CA ALA A 156 4.95 -12.63 -3.02
C ALA A 156 6.48 -12.78 -2.91
N TYR A 157 7.00 -13.20 -1.75
CA TYR A 157 8.43 -13.45 -1.60
C TYR A 157 8.90 -14.64 -2.46
N TRP A 158 8.10 -15.70 -2.55
CA TRP A 158 8.48 -16.96 -3.21
C TRP A 158 8.01 -17.07 -4.66
N ILE A 159 6.91 -16.44 -5.02
CA ILE A 159 6.25 -16.53 -6.31
C ILE A 159 6.23 -15.16 -6.97
#